data_c72de48bfa6fcd7bcc91877253b54cc5
#
_entry.id   c72de48bfa6fcd7bcc91877253b54cc5
#
_cell.length_a   1.000
_cell.length_b   1.000
_cell.length_c   1.000
_cell.angle_alpha   90.00
_cell.angle_beta   90.00
_cell.angle_gamma   90.00
#
_symmetry.space_group_name_H-M   'P 1'
#
loop_
_entity.id
_entity.type
_entity.pdbx_description
1 polymer ?
#
loop_
_entity_poly.entity_id
_entity_poly.type
_entity_poly.pdbx_seq_one_letter_code
_entity_poly.pdbx_strand_id
1 'polypeptide(L)'
;MLALAKANSATYPEIDFVRADGTLLPFGDGSFDAAISAATLHHCEPAAAVSFLRELRRVARVAPIVGDLRRTPAAYGGARIIALLSRNRLTKNDAPLSVRRSYTPREAYELALEAGWRRPSVRPTAWFRLLLYDAA
;
A
#
# COMPACT_ATOMS: atom_id res chain seq x y z
N MET A 1 12.21 -10.30 9.65
CA MET A 1 12.03 -9.11 8.81
C MET A 1 12.47 -7.84 9.54
N LEU A 2 11.93 -7.49 10.71
CA LEU A 2 12.28 -6.26 11.43
C LEU A 2 13.78 -6.16 11.81
N ALA A 3 14.40 -7.26 12.28
CA ALA A 3 15.83 -7.31 12.59
C ALA A 3 16.71 -7.03 11.37
N LEU A 4 16.32 -7.56 10.20
CA LEU A 4 17.04 -7.31 8.95
C LEU A 4 16.88 -5.85 8.49
N ALA A 5 15.67 -5.29 8.63
CA ALA A 5 15.43 -3.88 8.32
C ALA A 5 16.29 -2.97 9.20
N LYS A 6 16.35 -3.22 10.52
CA LYS A 6 17.24 -2.49 11.44
C LYS A 6 18.72 -2.59 11.04
N ALA A 7 19.17 -3.80 10.68
CA ALA A 7 20.57 -3.99 10.27
C ALA A 7 20.90 -3.21 8.98
N ASN A 8 19.98 -3.21 8.00
CA ASN A 8 20.16 -2.50 6.74
C ASN A 8 20.04 -0.97 6.86
N SER A 9 19.46 -0.47 7.95
CA SER A 9 19.28 0.96 8.21
C SER A 9 20.17 1.46 9.35
N ALA A 10 21.21 0.73 9.71
CA ALA A 10 22.09 1.08 10.83
C ALA A 10 22.81 2.45 10.67
N THR A 11 22.94 2.94 9.44
CA THR A 11 23.53 4.25 9.11
C THR A 11 22.54 5.41 9.22
N TYR A 12 21.27 5.14 9.51
CA TYR A 12 20.18 6.12 9.58
C TYR A 12 19.58 6.10 11.00
N PRO A 13 20.20 6.79 11.98
CA PRO A 13 19.77 6.76 13.39
C PRO A 13 18.38 7.38 13.61
N GLU A 14 17.90 8.18 12.65
CA GLU A 14 16.58 8.82 12.66
C GLU A 14 15.42 7.85 12.31
N ILE A 15 15.71 6.61 11.92
CA ILE A 15 14.68 5.63 11.57
C ILE A 15 14.34 4.75 12.77
N ASP A 16 13.12 4.88 13.25
CA ASP A 16 12.54 4.01 14.26
C ASP A 16 11.73 2.88 13.63
N PHE A 17 11.82 1.70 14.25
CA PHE A 17 11.13 0.48 13.77
C PHE A 17 10.10 0.02 14.79
N VAL A 18 8.85 0.02 14.39
CA VAL A 18 7.73 -0.45 15.20
C VAL A 18 7.05 -1.64 14.50
N ARG A 19 6.74 -2.69 15.27
CA ARG A 19 5.90 -3.80 14.80
C ARG A 19 4.48 -3.56 15.25
N ALA A 20 3.57 -3.41 14.29
CA ALA A 20 2.16 -3.14 14.56
C ALA A 20 1.26 -3.84 13.55
N ASP A 21 -0.04 -3.92 13.86
CA ASP A 21 -1.10 -4.20 12.91
C ASP A 21 -1.43 -2.89 12.18
N GLY A 22 -1.39 -2.93 10.84
CA GLY A 22 -1.69 -1.76 10.01
C GLY A 22 -3.15 -1.29 10.11
N THR A 23 -4.05 -2.14 10.61
CA THR A 23 -5.46 -1.80 10.83
C THR A 23 -5.73 -1.23 12.24
N LEU A 24 -4.70 -1.19 13.10
CA LEU A 24 -4.73 -0.64 14.45
C LEU A 24 -3.33 -0.15 14.84
N LEU A 25 -2.96 1.04 14.37
CA LEU A 25 -1.63 1.60 14.62
C LEU A 25 -1.50 2.13 16.05
N PRO A 26 -0.38 1.83 16.76
CA PRO A 26 -0.18 2.23 18.15
C PRO A 26 0.32 3.69 18.26
N PHE A 27 -0.27 4.59 17.50
CA PHE A 27 0.08 6.00 17.46
C PHE A 27 -1.15 6.86 17.69
N GLY A 28 -1.00 8.04 18.30
CA GLY A 28 -2.08 8.99 18.45
C GLY A 28 -2.51 9.66 17.13
N ASP A 29 -3.65 10.32 17.15
CA ASP A 29 -4.17 11.04 16.00
C ASP A 29 -3.20 12.17 15.60
N GLY A 30 -2.92 12.28 14.29
CA GLY A 30 -2.03 13.32 13.76
C GLY A 30 -0.60 13.27 14.28
N SER A 31 -0.12 12.10 14.73
CA SER A 31 1.25 11.94 15.27
C SER A 31 2.34 12.20 14.24
N PHE A 32 2.01 12.08 12.95
CA PHE A 32 2.95 12.25 11.84
C PHE A 32 2.44 13.30 10.86
N ASP A 33 3.33 13.99 10.20
CA ASP A 33 2.96 14.91 9.13
C ASP A 33 2.38 14.16 7.93
N ALA A 34 2.99 13.04 7.57
CA ALA A 34 2.49 12.16 6.51
C ALA A 34 2.58 10.69 6.94
N ALA A 35 1.62 9.88 6.47
CA ALA A 35 1.67 8.43 6.57
C ALA A 35 1.75 7.85 5.17
N ILE A 36 2.83 7.10 4.88
CA ILE A 36 3.09 6.55 3.56
C ILE A 36 3.02 5.03 3.61
N SER A 37 2.30 4.44 2.68
CA SER A 37 2.27 3.00 2.46
C SER A 37 2.70 2.66 1.05
N ALA A 38 3.56 1.64 0.91
CA ALA A 38 4.02 1.16 -0.39
C ALA A 38 3.78 -0.35 -0.52
N ALA A 39 3.05 -0.75 -1.56
CA ALA A 39 2.81 -2.15 -1.93
C ALA A 39 2.24 -3.01 -0.77
N THR A 40 1.25 -2.48 -0.05
CA THR A 40 0.63 -3.13 1.11
C THR A 40 -0.88 -3.34 0.89
N LEU A 41 -1.56 -2.38 0.27
CA LEU A 41 -3.02 -2.35 0.18
C LEU A 41 -3.59 -3.58 -0.53
N HIS A 42 -2.91 -4.10 -1.55
CA HIS A 42 -3.32 -5.30 -2.29
C HIS A 42 -3.26 -6.60 -1.46
N HIS A 43 -2.66 -6.57 -0.28
CA HIS A 43 -2.70 -7.69 0.66
C HIS A 43 -3.92 -7.66 1.58
N CYS A 44 -4.63 -6.53 1.62
CA CYS A 44 -5.80 -6.35 2.48
C CYS A 44 -7.08 -6.74 1.72
N GLU A 45 -7.94 -7.55 2.35
CA GLU A 45 -9.32 -7.72 1.90
C GLU A 45 -10.10 -6.40 2.11
N PRO A 46 -11.21 -6.15 1.39
CA PRO A 46 -11.87 -4.84 1.38
C PRO A 46 -12.13 -4.21 2.76
N ALA A 47 -12.66 -4.98 3.71
CA ALA A 47 -12.93 -4.46 5.05
C ALA A 47 -11.66 -4.08 5.82
N ALA A 48 -10.60 -4.88 5.68
CA ALA A 48 -9.30 -4.58 6.26
C ALA A 48 -8.62 -3.41 5.54
N ALA A 49 -8.81 -3.26 4.22
CA ALA A 49 -8.33 -2.13 3.45
C ALA A 49 -8.93 -0.81 3.92
N VAL A 50 -10.26 -0.78 4.19
CA VAL A 50 -10.92 0.40 4.75
C VAL A 50 -10.36 0.75 6.13
N SER A 51 -10.18 -0.23 7.01
CA SER A 51 -9.59 -0.02 8.35
C SER A 51 -8.16 0.48 8.25
N PHE A 52 -7.36 -0.10 7.36
CA PHE A 52 -5.98 0.32 7.10
C PHE A 52 -5.90 1.76 6.58
N LEU A 53 -6.72 2.13 5.60
CA LEU A 53 -6.77 3.50 5.07
C LEU A 53 -7.25 4.51 6.12
N ARG A 54 -8.20 4.11 6.98
CA ARG A 54 -8.67 4.93 8.11
C ARG A 54 -7.55 5.21 9.10
N GLU A 55 -6.76 4.21 9.45
CA GLU A 55 -5.62 4.36 10.33
C GLU A 55 -4.52 5.27 9.73
N LEU A 56 -4.19 5.09 8.45
CA LEU A 56 -3.27 6.01 7.78
C LEU A 56 -3.76 7.46 7.83
N ARG A 57 -5.08 7.68 7.62
CA ARG A 57 -5.65 9.02 7.70
C ARG A 57 -5.66 9.56 9.12
N ARG A 58 -5.93 8.72 10.10
CA ARG A 58 -5.97 9.10 11.52
C ARG A 58 -4.62 9.58 12.03
N VAL A 59 -3.56 8.85 11.72
CA VAL A 59 -2.21 9.17 12.22
C VAL A 59 -1.52 10.28 11.42
N ALA A 60 -1.96 10.54 10.17
CA ALA A 60 -1.40 11.59 9.32
C ALA A 60 -2.08 12.94 9.59
N ARG A 61 -1.29 13.94 9.95
CA ARG A 61 -1.76 15.31 10.16
C ARG A 61 -2.05 16.02 8.84
N VAL A 62 -1.16 15.88 7.85
CA VAL A 62 -1.26 16.57 6.55
C VAL A 62 -1.83 15.63 5.50
N ALA A 63 -1.16 14.52 5.19
CA ALA A 63 -1.58 13.64 4.09
C ALA A 63 -1.25 12.17 4.31
N PRO A 64 -2.24 11.27 4.17
CA PRO A 64 -1.98 9.85 3.90
C PRO A 64 -1.67 9.65 2.40
N ILE A 65 -0.69 8.80 2.10
CA ILE A 65 -0.25 8.50 0.74
C ILE A 65 -0.09 6.98 0.59
N VAL A 66 -0.70 6.41 -0.44
CA VAL A 66 -0.59 4.98 -0.74
C VAL A 66 -0.14 4.79 -2.18
N GLY A 67 1.01 4.13 -2.36
CA GLY A 67 1.50 3.65 -3.64
C GLY A 67 1.32 2.14 -3.75
N ASP A 68 0.51 1.66 -4.71
CA ASP A 68 0.24 0.23 -4.82
C ASP A 68 0.13 -0.24 -6.29
N LEU A 69 -0.04 -1.54 -6.47
CA LEU A 69 -0.31 -2.14 -7.76
C LEU A 69 -1.70 -1.72 -8.25
N ARG A 70 -1.82 -1.57 -9.57
CA ARG A 70 -3.07 -1.28 -10.24
C ARG A 70 -3.56 -2.51 -11.00
N ARG A 71 -4.76 -2.99 -10.68
CA ARG A 71 -5.38 -4.10 -11.39
C ARG A 71 -5.80 -3.68 -12.80
N THR A 72 -5.15 -4.25 -13.79
CA THR A 72 -5.53 -4.14 -15.22
C THR A 72 -5.26 -5.46 -15.93
N PRO A 73 -5.96 -5.75 -17.05
CA PRO A 73 -5.67 -6.94 -17.85
C PRO A 73 -4.20 -6.99 -18.32
N ALA A 74 -3.64 -5.86 -18.74
CA ALA A 74 -2.25 -5.76 -19.18
C ALA A 74 -1.25 -6.04 -18.04
N ALA A 75 -1.51 -5.50 -16.83
CA ALA A 75 -0.69 -5.81 -15.64
C ALA A 75 -0.71 -7.31 -15.33
N TYR A 76 -1.89 -7.93 -15.39
CA TYR A 76 -2.03 -9.37 -15.18
C TYR A 76 -1.30 -10.20 -16.23
N GLY A 77 -1.42 -9.85 -17.51
CA GLY A 77 -0.67 -10.48 -18.60
C GLY A 77 0.84 -10.37 -18.39
N GLY A 78 1.34 -9.18 -18.08
CA GLY A 78 2.75 -8.95 -17.78
C GLY A 78 3.24 -9.77 -16.57
N ALA A 79 2.44 -9.81 -15.49
CA ALA A 79 2.77 -10.62 -14.30
C ALA A 79 2.82 -12.13 -14.62
N ARG A 80 1.95 -12.61 -15.51
CA ARG A 80 1.98 -14.00 -16.01
C ARG A 80 3.27 -14.30 -16.78
N ILE A 81 3.70 -13.38 -17.66
CA ILE A 81 4.97 -13.53 -18.41
C ILE A 81 6.15 -13.56 -17.44
N ILE A 82 6.21 -12.63 -16.48
CA ILE A 82 7.26 -12.61 -15.45
C ILE A 82 7.27 -13.93 -14.66
N ALA A 83 6.09 -14.43 -14.28
CA ALA A 83 5.97 -15.70 -13.56
C ALA A 83 6.49 -16.88 -14.37
N LEU A 84 6.25 -16.92 -15.68
CA LEU A 84 6.76 -17.98 -16.58
C LEU A 84 8.28 -17.94 -16.70
N LEU A 85 8.86 -16.75 -16.81
CA LEU A 85 10.30 -16.56 -16.98
C LEU A 85 11.10 -16.65 -15.66
N SER A 86 10.45 -16.44 -14.53
CA SER A 86 11.10 -16.47 -13.22
C SER A 86 11.54 -17.90 -12.84
N ARG A 87 12.71 -18.05 -12.26
CA ARG A 87 13.15 -19.28 -11.60
C ARG A 87 12.71 -19.37 -10.14
N ASN A 88 12.30 -18.26 -9.54
CA ASN A 88 11.86 -18.18 -8.15
C ASN A 88 10.39 -18.62 -8.02
N ARG A 89 10.14 -19.67 -7.22
CA ARG A 89 8.80 -20.22 -6.99
C ARG A 89 7.86 -19.20 -6.34
N LEU A 90 8.36 -18.33 -5.46
CA LEU A 90 7.56 -17.28 -4.85
C LEU A 90 7.08 -16.29 -5.93
N THR A 91 7.97 -15.78 -6.77
CA THR A 91 7.60 -14.87 -7.86
C THR A 91 6.58 -15.48 -8.82
N LYS A 92 6.69 -16.79 -9.10
CA LYS A 92 5.74 -17.50 -9.98
C LYS A 92 4.29 -17.43 -9.47
N ASN A 93 4.11 -17.56 -8.18
CA ASN A 93 2.79 -17.56 -7.56
C ASN A 93 2.34 -16.14 -7.18
N ASP A 94 3.23 -15.36 -6.59
CA ASP A 94 2.88 -14.08 -5.98
C ASP A 94 2.65 -12.98 -7.02
N ALA A 95 3.39 -12.95 -8.12
CA ALA A 95 3.26 -11.86 -9.08
C ALA A 95 1.85 -11.80 -9.72
N PRO A 96 1.27 -12.88 -10.27
CA PRO A 96 -0.09 -12.85 -10.79
C PRO A 96 -1.14 -12.67 -9.70
N LEU A 97 -0.92 -13.25 -8.51
CA LEU A 97 -1.83 -13.17 -7.39
C LEU A 97 -1.93 -11.73 -6.84
N SER A 98 -0.80 -11.05 -6.68
CA SER A 98 -0.74 -9.66 -6.24
C SER A 98 -1.50 -8.73 -7.18
N VAL A 99 -1.36 -8.91 -8.50
CA VAL A 99 -2.13 -8.12 -9.47
C VAL A 99 -3.64 -8.44 -9.39
N ARG A 100 -4.02 -9.70 -9.19
CA ARG A 100 -5.44 -10.06 -9.02
C ARG A 100 -6.07 -9.46 -7.77
N ARG A 101 -5.31 -9.38 -6.68
CA ARG A 101 -5.75 -8.83 -5.39
C ARG A 101 -5.68 -7.31 -5.35
N SER A 102 -4.90 -6.69 -6.25
CA SER A 102 -4.79 -5.23 -6.29
C SER A 102 -6.11 -4.58 -6.73
N TYR A 103 -6.25 -3.32 -6.41
CA TYR A 103 -7.45 -2.54 -6.67
C TYR A 103 -7.35 -1.78 -8.01
N THR A 104 -8.49 -1.57 -8.65
CA THR A 104 -8.62 -0.58 -9.72
C THR A 104 -8.61 0.84 -9.12
N PRO A 105 -8.33 1.88 -9.91
CA PRO A 105 -8.40 3.26 -9.43
C PRO A 105 -9.76 3.62 -8.82
N ARG A 106 -10.86 3.11 -9.40
CA ARG A 106 -12.20 3.33 -8.89
C ARG A 106 -12.43 2.68 -7.52
N GLU A 107 -12.08 1.41 -7.39
CA GLU A 107 -12.19 0.69 -6.12
C GLU A 107 -11.34 1.33 -5.02
N ALA A 108 -10.09 1.72 -5.33
CA ALA A 108 -9.22 2.41 -4.38
C ALA A 108 -9.82 3.75 -3.91
N TYR A 109 -10.46 4.49 -4.81
CA TYR A 109 -11.16 5.72 -4.50
C TYR A 109 -12.36 5.47 -3.57
N GLU A 110 -13.19 4.47 -3.88
CA GLU A 110 -14.37 4.09 -3.09
C GLU A 110 -13.97 3.66 -1.68
N LEU A 111 -12.92 2.83 -1.54
CA LEU A 111 -12.36 2.43 -0.24
C LEU A 111 -11.86 3.63 0.58
N ALA A 112 -11.22 4.60 -0.05
CA ALA A 112 -10.73 5.79 0.63
C ALA A 112 -11.88 6.66 1.14
N LEU A 113 -12.97 6.81 0.36
CA LEU A 113 -14.18 7.50 0.82
C LEU A 113 -14.81 6.78 2.03
N GLU A 114 -14.93 5.45 1.97
CA GLU A 114 -15.46 4.65 3.07
C GLU A 114 -14.56 4.74 4.32
N ALA A 115 -13.26 4.88 4.13
CA ALA A 115 -12.28 5.10 5.20
C ALA A 115 -12.34 6.52 5.81
N GLY A 116 -13.16 7.42 5.26
CA GLY A 116 -13.36 8.78 5.76
C GLY A 116 -12.37 9.81 5.19
N TRP A 117 -11.69 9.51 4.08
CA TRP A 117 -10.87 10.50 3.39
C TRP A 117 -11.76 11.58 2.77
N ARG A 118 -11.35 12.84 2.87
CA ARG A 118 -12.22 13.98 2.49
C ARG A 118 -12.18 14.27 1.00
N ARG A 119 -10.99 14.19 0.40
CA ARG A 119 -10.74 14.50 -1.01
C ARG A 119 -9.78 13.47 -1.62
N PRO A 120 -10.15 12.17 -1.62
CA PRO A 120 -9.27 11.16 -2.17
C PRO A 120 -9.00 11.43 -3.65
N SER A 121 -7.75 11.33 -4.03
CA SER A 121 -7.31 11.44 -5.41
C SER A 121 -6.53 10.19 -5.78
N VAL A 122 -6.86 9.61 -6.93
CA VAL A 122 -6.19 8.42 -7.44
C VAL A 122 -5.57 8.72 -8.79
N ARG A 123 -4.25 8.56 -8.90
CA ARG A 123 -3.52 8.74 -10.15
C ARG A 123 -2.86 7.44 -10.59
N PRO A 124 -3.14 6.96 -11.80
CA PRO A 124 -2.34 5.93 -12.42
C PRO A 124 -0.90 6.41 -12.61
N THR A 125 0.05 5.57 -12.25
CA THR A 125 1.47 5.86 -12.45
C THR A 125 2.12 4.81 -13.35
N ALA A 126 3.38 4.98 -13.69
CA ALA A 126 4.15 4.05 -14.51
C ALA A 126 4.16 2.62 -13.92
N TRP A 127 4.43 1.63 -14.76
CA TRP A 127 4.60 0.23 -14.38
C TRP A 127 3.40 -0.39 -13.66
N PHE A 128 2.18 -0.05 -14.13
CA PHE A 128 0.92 -0.59 -13.60
C PHE A 128 0.74 -0.34 -12.10
N ARG A 129 1.11 0.85 -11.64
CA ARG A 129 0.88 1.29 -10.26
C ARG A 129 -0.19 2.37 -10.21
N LEU A 130 -0.68 2.61 -9.00
CA LEU A 130 -1.51 3.75 -8.66
C LEU A 130 -0.92 4.49 -7.47
N LEU A 131 -1.20 5.77 -7.40
CA LEU A 131 -0.96 6.62 -6.25
C LEU A 131 -2.31 7.11 -5.76
N LEU A 132 -2.65 6.81 -4.50
CA LEU A 132 -3.83 7.28 -3.79
C LEU A 132 -3.38 8.21 -2.68
N TYR A 133 -3.97 9.39 -2.58
CA TYR A 133 -3.68 10.37 -1.53
C TYR A 133 -4.91 11.21 -1.22
N ASP A 134 -4.98 11.75 0.00
CA ASP A 134 -6.02 12.72 0.37
C ASP A 134 -5.49 14.13 0.06
N ALA A 135 -6.13 14.81 -0.88
CA ALA A 135 -5.78 16.18 -1.20
C ALA A 135 -6.36 17.10 -0.11
N ALA A 136 -5.49 17.72 0.67
CA ALA A 136 -5.87 18.69 1.70
C ALA A 136 -6.68 19.86 1.16
#